data_33d965af971722ea604da322c73e54c2
#
_entry.id   33d965af971722ea604da322c73e54c2
#
_cell.length_a   1.000
_cell.length_b   1.000
_cell.length_c   1.000
_cell.angle_alpha   90.00
_cell.angle_beta   90.00
_cell.angle_gamma   90.00
#
_symmetry.space_group_name_H-M   'P 1'
#
loop_
_entity.id
_entity.type
_entity.pdbx_description
1 polymer ?
#
loop_
_entity_poly.entity_id
_entity_poly.type
_entity_poly.pdbx_seq_one_letter_code
_entity_poly.pdbx_strand_id
1 'polypeptide(L)'
;MITLAAASQKGGVAKTTTNLAIGAKLVEDGARVLYVDLDPQMNLSTTLKAQTAGVLSSLDVLTGDATVADAAQSIDGYDVVPASRLNGKADDLMPSVGKDYRLRKALEAVAENYDYAILDTPPALGTLTVNALTAASWVVIPAQADAYSLDGVTDLAATIQAIREYTNPDLKIAGILLTRYNPRTSISKIIHEDAEAMAAELDTKVFRAWIREATVIKEAQAVKQLIFAYAPSSKVAYDYRFFIEELMEGING
;
A
#
# COMPACT_ATOMS: atom_id res chain seq x y z
N MET A 1 -14.21 9.41 1.06
CA MET A 1 -13.29 8.25 1.13
C MET A 1 -11.85 8.75 1.11
N ILE A 2 -11.02 8.32 2.06
CA ILE A 2 -9.57 8.57 2.06
C ILE A 2 -8.88 7.39 1.38
N THR A 3 -7.97 7.67 0.42
CA THR A 3 -7.27 6.63 -0.33
C THR A 3 -5.81 6.58 0.08
N LEU A 4 -5.34 5.42 0.55
CA LEU A 4 -3.99 5.17 1.03
C LEU A 4 -3.26 4.18 0.12
N ALA A 5 -2.03 4.49 -0.23
CA ALA A 5 -1.16 3.56 -0.96
C ALA A 5 0.14 3.32 -0.19
N ALA A 6 0.64 2.09 -0.15
CA ALA A 6 2.02 1.84 0.19
C ALA A 6 2.81 1.62 -1.10
N ALA A 7 3.82 2.45 -1.35
CA ALA A 7 4.62 2.39 -2.56
C ALA A 7 6.12 2.33 -2.26
N SER A 8 6.84 1.50 -3.02
CA SER A 8 8.30 1.39 -2.98
C SER A 8 8.76 0.61 -4.21
N GLN A 9 9.84 1.05 -4.84
CA GLN A 9 10.44 0.36 -5.99
C GLN A 9 11.06 -0.99 -5.61
N LYS A 10 11.42 -1.15 -4.35
CA LYS A 10 12.04 -2.39 -3.88
C LYS A 10 10.97 -3.43 -3.51
N GLY A 11 11.20 -4.68 -3.96
CA GLY A 11 10.42 -5.84 -3.51
C GLY A 11 10.77 -6.25 -2.08
N GLY A 12 9.80 -6.81 -1.34
CA GLY A 12 10.04 -7.37 -0.01
C GLY A 12 10.17 -6.38 1.16
N VAL A 13 9.92 -5.09 0.94
CA VAL A 13 9.95 -4.04 1.98
C VAL A 13 8.67 -3.96 2.82
N ALA A 14 7.83 -4.98 2.77
CA ALA A 14 6.57 -5.10 3.51
C ALA A 14 5.41 -4.20 3.04
N LYS A 15 5.35 -3.75 1.76
CA LYS A 15 4.20 -2.98 1.22
C LYS A 15 2.85 -3.65 1.52
N THR A 16 2.65 -4.85 0.99
CA THR A 16 1.41 -5.63 1.16
C THR A 16 1.09 -5.88 2.64
N THR A 17 2.09 -6.23 3.46
CA THR A 17 1.89 -6.46 4.90
C THR A 17 1.44 -5.19 5.61
N THR A 18 2.02 -4.04 5.24
CA THR A 18 1.65 -2.73 5.78
C THR A 18 0.22 -2.36 5.38
N ASN A 19 -0.15 -2.51 4.10
CA ASN A 19 -1.50 -2.27 3.60
C ASN A 19 -2.52 -3.16 4.31
N LEU A 20 -2.24 -4.45 4.44
CA LEU A 20 -3.09 -5.40 5.17
C LEU A 20 -3.29 -4.99 6.64
N ALA A 21 -2.21 -4.56 7.31
CA ALA A 21 -2.30 -4.12 8.70
C ALA A 21 -3.12 -2.82 8.84
N ILE A 22 -2.90 -1.83 7.96
CA ILE A 22 -3.67 -0.57 7.98
C ILE A 22 -5.16 -0.86 7.86
N GLY A 23 -5.60 -1.54 6.81
CA GLY A 23 -7.02 -1.78 6.60
C GLY A 23 -7.64 -2.67 7.67
N ALA A 24 -6.92 -3.70 8.17
CA ALA A 24 -7.41 -4.54 9.26
C ALA A 24 -7.67 -3.72 10.55
N LYS A 25 -6.77 -2.79 10.88
CA LYS A 25 -6.96 -1.92 12.05
C LYS A 25 -8.12 -0.95 11.85
N LEU A 26 -8.28 -0.40 10.64
CA LEU A 26 -9.39 0.49 10.31
C LEU A 26 -10.75 -0.23 10.43
N VAL A 27 -10.83 -1.50 10.00
CA VAL A 27 -12.03 -2.33 10.19
C VAL A 27 -12.26 -2.64 11.67
N GLU A 28 -11.22 -2.95 12.46
CA GLU A 28 -11.37 -3.09 13.92
C GLU A 28 -11.95 -1.82 14.56
N ASP A 29 -11.65 -0.64 14.01
CA ASP A 29 -12.16 0.66 14.46
C ASP A 29 -13.53 1.01 13.89
N GLY A 30 -14.16 0.10 13.12
CA GLY A 30 -15.51 0.24 12.59
C GLY A 30 -15.61 0.95 11.25
N ALA A 31 -14.51 1.22 10.55
CA ALA A 31 -14.51 1.85 9.25
C ALA A 31 -14.87 0.87 8.12
N ARG A 32 -15.52 1.39 7.07
CA ARG A 32 -15.78 0.65 5.82
C ARG A 32 -14.54 0.73 4.94
N VAL A 33 -13.89 -0.41 4.69
CA VAL A 33 -12.62 -0.48 3.98
C VAL A 33 -12.75 -1.27 2.67
N LEU A 34 -12.25 -0.66 1.59
CA LEU A 34 -12.02 -1.30 0.30
C LEU A 34 -10.52 -1.55 0.12
N TYR A 35 -10.14 -2.78 -0.13
CA TYR A 35 -8.79 -3.10 -0.63
C TYR A 35 -8.80 -3.20 -2.16
N VAL A 36 -7.79 -2.66 -2.81
CA VAL A 36 -7.55 -2.85 -4.25
C VAL A 36 -6.15 -3.40 -4.44
N ASP A 37 -6.07 -4.64 -4.88
CA ASP A 37 -4.81 -5.31 -5.18
C ASP A 37 -4.43 -5.04 -6.64
N LEU A 38 -3.31 -4.36 -6.87
CA LEU A 38 -2.78 -4.08 -8.21
C LEU A 38 -1.56 -4.95 -8.54
N ASP A 39 -0.99 -5.67 -7.55
CA ASP A 39 0.21 -6.48 -7.78
C ASP A 39 -0.13 -7.79 -8.50
N PRO A 40 0.49 -8.08 -9.67
CA PRO A 40 0.34 -9.37 -10.36
C PRO A 40 0.67 -10.60 -9.51
N GLN A 41 1.39 -10.41 -8.40
CA GLN A 41 1.68 -11.49 -7.44
C GLN A 41 0.47 -11.86 -6.58
N MET A 42 -0.58 -11.00 -6.51
CA MET A 42 -1.85 -11.25 -5.81
C MET A 42 -1.66 -11.58 -4.30
N ASN A 43 -0.63 -11.03 -3.67
CA ASN A 43 -0.31 -11.35 -2.27
C ASN A 43 -1.38 -10.83 -1.31
N LEU A 44 -1.92 -9.62 -1.55
CA LEU A 44 -3.02 -9.06 -0.78
C LEU A 44 -4.29 -9.90 -0.96
N SER A 45 -4.71 -10.12 -2.21
CA SER A 45 -5.89 -10.93 -2.54
C SER A 45 -5.83 -12.31 -1.91
N THR A 46 -4.66 -12.97 -2.01
CA THR A 46 -4.46 -14.32 -1.48
C THR A 46 -4.51 -14.36 0.06
N THR A 47 -3.94 -13.36 0.73
CA THR A 47 -3.94 -13.27 2.20
C THR A 47 -5.36 -13.04 2.73
N LEU A 48 -6.15 -12.23 2.03
CA LEU A 48 -7.56 -11.98 2.35
C LEU A 48 -8.50 -13.08 1.86
N LYS A 49 -7.96 -14.15 1.24
CA LYS A 49 -8.73 -15.29 0.70
C LYS A 49 -9.74 -14.89 -0.39
N ALA A 50 -9.49 -13.79 -1.09
CA ALA A 50 -10.28 -13.42 -2.26
C ALA A 50 -10.09 -14.44 -3.39
N GLN A 51 -11.16 -14.68 -4.16
CA GLN A 51 -11.06 -15.46 -5.38
C GLN A 51 -10.28 -14.67 -6.42
N THR A 52 -9.33 -15.34 -7.11
CA THR A 52 -8.44 -14.70 -8.10
C THR A 52 -8.49 -15.37 -9.48
N ALA A 53 -9.30 -16.42 -9.63
CA ALA A 53 -9.46 -17.16 -10.88
C ALA A 53 -10.93 -17.18 -11.32
N GLY A 54 -11.20 -16.84 -12.58
CA GLY A 54 -12.54 -16.83 -13.13
C GLY A 54 -13.47 -15.74 -12.58
N VAL A 55 -12.90 -14.68 -12.02
CA VAL A 55 -13.61 -13.54 -11.44
C VAL A 55 -13.07 -12.23 -12.03
N LEU A 56 -13.86 -11.16 -11.91
CA LEU A 56 -13.43 -9.81 -12.27
C LEU A 56 -12.30 -9.36 -11.33
N SER A 57 -11.35 -8.61 -11.87
CA SER A 57 -10.13 -8.18 -11.19
C SER A 57 -9.91 -6.68 -11.28
N SER A 58 -8.90 -6.17 -10.60
CA SER A 58 -8.48 -4.78 -10.72
C SER A 58 -8.06 -4.41 -12.15
N LEU A 59 -7.57 -5.36 -12.95
CA LEU A 59 -7.29 -5.11 -14.36
C LEU A 59 -8.58 -4.85 -15.16
N ASP A 60 -9.64 -5.62 -14.93
CA ASP A 60 -10.93 -5.42 -15.61
C ASP A 60 -11.52 -4.05 -15.26
N VAL A 61 -11.32 -3.58 -14.02
CA VAL A 61 -11.69 -2.23 -13.62
C VAL A 61 -10.85 -1.18 -14.36
N LEU A 62 -9.54 -1.40 -14.49
CA LEU A 62 -8.63 -0.47 -15.16
C LEU A 62 -8.83 -0.42 -16.68
N THR A 63 -9.22 -1.52 -17.32
CA THR A 63 -9.57 -1.55 -18.74
C THR A 63 -10.94 -0.93 -19.00
N GLY A 64 -11.82 -0.91 -18.01
CA GLY A 64 -13.19 -0.41 -18.09
C GLY A 64 -14.21 -1.49 -18.43
N ASP A 65 -13.80 -2.75 -18.35
CA ASP A 65 -14.67 -3.93 -18.61
C ASP A 65 -15.55 -4.25 -17.38
N ALA A 66 -15.19 -3.71 -16.20
CA ALA A 66 -15.97 -3.84 -14.96
C ALA A 66 -15.94 -2.55 -14.14
N THR A 67 -16.92 -2.38 -13.26
CA THR A 67 -16.87 -1.38 -12.19
C THR A 67 -16.20 -1.95 -10.94
N VAL A 68 -15.81 -1.07 -10.00
CA VAL A 68 -15.33 -1.50 -8.67
C VAL A 68 -16.38 -2.33 -7.96
N ALA A 69 -17.65 -1.95 -8.06
CA ALA A 69 -18.77 -2.68 -7.42
C ALA A 69 -18.96 -4.09 -7.99
N ASP A 70 -18.73 -4.28 -9.30
CA ASP A 70 -18.82 -5.60 -9.95
C ASP A 70 -17.66 -6.53 -9.53
N ALA A 71 -16.47 -5.97 -9.32
CA ALA A 71 -15.25 -6.72 -9.02
C ALA A 71 -15.00 -6.93 -7.52
N ALA A 72 -15.65 -6.13 -6.65
CA ALA A 72 -15.46 -6.22 -5.21
C ALA A 72 -16.05 -7.50 -4.63
N GLN A 73 -15.30 -8.16 -3.75
CA GLN A 73 -15.70 -9.35 -2.99
C GLN A 73 -15.74 -8.98 -1.51
N SER A 74 -16.89 -9.20 -0.86
CA SER A 74 -17.05 -8.96 0.59
C SER A 74 -16.48 -10.12 1.39
N ILE A 75 -15.51 -9.85 2.25
CA ILE A 75 -14.77 -10.87 3.01
C ILE A 75 -14.49 -10.31 4.42
N ASP A 76 -14.96 -10.98 5.46
CA ASP A 76 -14.59 -10.72 6.86
C ASP A 76 -14.65 -9.23 7.28
N GLY A 77 -15.62 -8.47 6.75
CA GLY A 77 -15.87 -7.07 7.13
C GLY A 77 -15.15 -6.03 6.29
N TYR A 78 -14.43 -6.43 5.25
CA TYR A 78 -13.87 -5.55 4.20
C TYR A 78 -14.25 -6.04 2.81
N ASP A 79 -14.20 -5.14 1.84
CA ASP A 79 -14.35 -5.47 0.43
C ASP A 79 -12.99 -5.49 -0.26
N VAL A 80 -12.82 -6.41 -1.21
CA VAL A 80 -11.55 -6.63 -1.92
C VAL A 80 -11.78 -6.68 -3.42
N VAL A 81 -11.16 -5.79 -4.18
CA VAL A 81 -10.98 -5.93 -5.62
C VAL A 81 -9.69 -6.71 -5.85
N PRO A 82 -9.76 -7.97 -6.27
CA PRO A 82 -8.58 -8.82 -6.40
C PRO A 82 -7.74 -8.44 -7.62
N ALA A 83 -6.44 -8.70 -7.55
CA ALA A 83 -5.59 -8.68 -8.73
C ALA A 83 -5.71 -9.98 -9.55
N SER A 84 -5.21 -9.93 -10.77
CA SER A 84 -4.95 -11.10 -11.59
C SER A 84 -3.51 -11.11 -12.09
N ARG A 85 -3.02 -12.25 -12.55
CA ARG A 85 -1.69 -12.32 -13.20
C ARG A 85 -1.58 -11.43 -14.42
N LEU A 86 -2.71 -11.14 -15.07
CA LEU A 86 -2.78 -10.26 -16.23
C LEU A 86 -2.50 -8.79 -15.88
N ASN A 87 -2.55 -8.39 -14.61
CA ASN A 87 -2.10 -7.06 -14.18
C ASN A 87 -0.67 -6.77 -14.66
N GLY A 88 0.19 -7.80 -14.79
CA GLY A 88 1.52 -7.65 -15.38
C GLY A 88 1.55 -7.21 -16.85
N LYS A 89 0.42 -7.22 -17.53
CA LYS A 89 0.23 -6.76 -18.92
C LYS A 89 -0.60 -5.47 -19.00
N ALA A 90 -0.78 -4.76 -17.90
CA ALA A 90 -1.60 -3.55 -17.85
C ALA A 90 -1.15 -2.49 -18.87
N ASP A 91 0.15 -2.38 -19.13
CA ASP A 91 0.69 -1.46 -20.14
C ASP A 91 0.19 -1.71 -21.54
N ASP A 92 -0.01 -2.96 -21.90
CA ASP A 92 -0.49 -3.37 -23.22
C ASP A 92 -2.02 -3.38 -23.32
N LEU A 93 -2.71 -3.69 -22.22
CA LEU A 93 -4.15 -3.93 -22.21
C LEU A 93 -4.98 -2.68 -21.90
N MET A 94 -4.45 -1.74 -21.15
CA MET A 94 -5.18 -0.53 -20.80
C MET A 94 -5.26 0.44 -21.98
N PRO A 95 -6.45 1.05 -22.22
CA PRO A 95 -6.60 2.09 -23.23
C PRO A 95 -5.66 3.28 -22.98
N SER A 96 -5.03 3.80 -24.02
CA SER A 96 -4.03 4.87 -23.92
C SER A 96 -4.60 6.19 -23.41
N VAL A 97 -5.85 6.52 -23.79
CA VAL A 97 -6.48 7.78 -23.41
C VAL A 97 -6.92 7.74 -21.95
N GLY A 98 -6.43 8.67 -21.15
CA GLY A 98 -6.74 8.77 -19.73
C GLY A 98 -6.20 7.61 -18.89
N LYS A 99 -5.17 6.93 -19.37
CA LYS A 99 -4.58 5.72 -18.77
C LYS A 99 -4.27 5.90 -17.29
N ASP A 100 -3.70 7.03 -16.91
CA ASP A 100 -3.23 7.30 -15.55
C ASP A 100 -4.35 7.61 -14.54
N TYR A 101 -5.54 7.97 -15.03
CA TYR A 101 -6.70 8.37 -14.21
C TYR A 101 -7.74 7.26 -14.01
N ARG A 102 -7.51 6.07 -14.54
CA ARG A 102 -8.51 5.01 -14.59
C ARG A 102 -8.95 4.55 -13.20
N LEU A 103 -7.99 4.28 -12.32
CA LEU A 103 -8.29 3.88 -10.96
C LEU A 103 -8.98 4.99 -10.17
N ARG A 104 -8.49 6.24 -10.29
CA ARG A 104 -9.11 7.40 -9.62
C ARG A 104 -10.59 7.52 -9.98
N LYS A 105 -10.89 7.51 -11.29
CA LYS A 105 -12.27 7.59 -11.78
C LYS A 105 -13.14 6.42 -11.30
N ALA A 106 -12.60 5.21 -11.27
CA ALA A 106 -13.32 4.04 -10.80
C ALA A 106 -13.63 4.10 -9.29
N LEU A 107 -12.70 4.63 -8.48
CA LEU A 107 -12.88 4.80 -7.04
C LEU A 107 -13.82 5.95 -6.68
N GLU A 108 -13.85 7.03 -7.48
CA GLU A 108 -14.81 8.13 -7.32
C GLU A 108 -16.26 7.64 -7.39
N ALA A 109 -16.55 6.65 -8.24
CA ALA A 109 -17.89 6.10 -8.41
C ALA A 109 -18.43 5.36 -7.17
N VAL A 110 -17.55 4.92 -6.27
CA VAL A 110 -17.90 4.18 -5.02
C VAL A 110 -17.50 4.94 -3.76
N ALA A 111 -17.10 6.20 -3.87
CA ALA A 111 -16.51 6.97 -2.77
C ALA A 111 -17.44 7.13 -1.54
N GLU A 112 -18.76 7.08 -1.72
CA GLU A 112 -19.74 7.17 -0.62
C GLU A 112 -19.92 5.84 0.12
N ASN A 113 -19.51 4.72 -0.47
CA ASN A 113 -19.69 3.39 0.10
C ASN A 113 -18.60 3.04 1.14
N TYR A 114 -17.44 3.69 1.06
CA TYR A 114 -16.27 3.39 1.88
C TYR A 114 -15.72 4.63 2.56
N ASP A 115 -15.15 4.43 3.75
CA ASP A 115 -14.43 5.47 4.46
C ASP A 115 -12.97 5.52 3.99
N TYR A 116 -12.39 4.34 3.69
CA TYR A 116 -11.01 4.19 3.21
C TYR A 116 -10.91 3.22 2.03
N ALA A 117 -9.99 3.54 1.10
CA ALA A 117 -9.50 2.61 0.09
C ALA A 117 -8.00 2.38 0.27
N ILE A 118 -7.56 1.12 0.32
CA ILE A 118 -6.17 0.71 0.51
C ILE A 118 -5.65 0.09 -0.78
N LEU A 119 -4.65 0.73 -1.39
CA LEU A 119 -4.11 0.35 -2.70
C LEU A 119 -2.78 -0.40 -2.52
N ASP A 120 -2.74 -1.66 -2.92
CA ASP A 120 -1.49 -2.45 -2.91
C ASP A 120 -0.81 -2.40 -4.27
N THR A 121 0.42 -1.89 -4.31
CA THR A 121 1.16 -1.62 -5.54
C THR A 121 2.24 -2.67 -5.80
N PRO A 122 2.50 -3.01 -7.09
CA PRO A 122 3.68 -3.80 -7.44
C PRO A 122 4.98 -3.04 -7.11
N PRO A 123 6.14 -3.73 -7.10
CA PRO A 123 7.43 -3.06 -6.89
C PRO A 123 7.90 -2.20 -8.08
N ALA A 124 7.28 -2.35 -9.25
CA ALA A 124 7.62 -1.56 -10.44
C ALA A 124 6.95 -0.19 -10.41
N LEU A 125 7.66 0.87 -10.81
CA LEU A 125 7.12 2.22 -10.98
C LEU A 125 6.46 2.41 -12.36
N GLY A 126 5.64 1.42 -12.79
CA GLY A 126 4.90 1.42 -14.04
C GLY A 126 3.47 1.93 -13.91
N THR A 127 2.67 1.70 -14.95
CA THR A 127 1.28 2.18 -15.07
C THR A 127 0.41 1.87 -13.85
N LEU A 128 0.54 0.71 -13.22
CA LEU A 128 -0.26 0.34 -12.04
C LEU A 128 0.08 1.21 -10.83
N THR A 129 1.38 1.48 -10.59
CA THR A 129 1.82 2.37 -9.52
C THR A 129 1.44 3.81 -9.80
N VAL A 130 1.54 4.27 -11.05
CA VAL A 130 1.06 5.60 -11.48
C VAL A 130 -0.44 5.74 -11.20
N ASN A 131 -1.27 4.76 -11.57
CA ASN A 131 -2.71 4.76 -11.27
C ASN A 131 -3.00 4.81 -9.76
N ALA A 132 -2.27 4.02 -8.98
CA ALA A 132 -2.42 4.02 -7.52
C ALA A 132 -2.11 5.40 -6.92
N LEU A 133 -0.97 5.99 -7.29
CA LEU A 133 -0.55 7.30 -6.77
C LEU A 133 -1.42 8.46 -7.30
N THR A 134 -1.92 8.36 -8.53
CA THR A 134 -2.88 9.31 -9.08
C THR A 134 -4.21 9.28 -8.33
N ALA A 135 -4.63 8.12 -7.83
CA ALA A 135 -5.86 7.94 -7.06
C ALA A 135 -5.68 8.16 -5.55
N ALA A 136 -4.45 8.11 -5.03
CA ALA A 136 -4.18 8.16 -3.59
C ALA A 136 -4.32 9.59 -3.03
N SER A 137 -4.87 9.70 -1.81
CA SER A 137 -4.78 10.92 -0.99
C SER A 137 -3.44 10.95 -0.26
N TRP A 138 -2.97 9.80 0.20
CA TRP A 138 -1.73 9.65 0.96
C TRP A 138 -0.93 8.44 0.49
N VAL A 139 0.41 8.59 0.51
CA VAL A 139 1.33 7.48 0.27
C VAL A 139 2.23 7.28 1.49
N VAL A 140 2.32 6.02 1.94
CA VAL A 140 3.32 5.55 2.90
C VAL A 140 4.48 4.94 2.11
N ILE A 141 5.71 5.22 2.51
CA ILE A 141 6.93 4.70 1.86
C ILE A 141 7.60 3.69 2.81
N PRO A 142 7.29 2.39 2.69
CA PRO A 142 8.02 1.38 3.45
C PRO A 142 9.44 1.25 2.91
N ALA A 143 10.44 1.37 3.79
CA ALA A 143 11.85 1.20 3.49
C ALA A 143 12.46 0.18 4.44
N GLN A 144 13.16 -0.82 3.89
CA GLN A 144 13.87 -1.79 4.71
C GLN A 144 15.17 -1.16 5.23
N ALA A 145 15.54 -1.46 6.48
CA ALA A 145 16.79 -0.97 7.07
C ALA A 145 18.01 -1.73 6.52
N ASP A 146 18.31 -1.56 5.24
CA ASP A 146 19.50 -2.07 4.56
C ASP A 146 20.12 -1.02 3.63
N ALA A 147 21.41 -1.19 3.29
CA ALA A 147 22.23 -0.22 2.55
C ALA A 147 21.68 0.16 1.15
N TYR A 148 20.81 -0.66 0.55
CA TYR A 148 20.29 -0.44 -0.81
C TYR A 148 18.81 -0.02 -0.83
N SER A 149 18.19 0.13 0.32
CA SER A 149 16.74 0.42 0.37
C SER A 149 16.41 1.88 0.09
N LEU A 150 17.34 2.78 0.35
CA LEU A 150 17.14 4.21 0.17
C LEU A 150 17.26 4.64 -1.29
N ASP A 151 18.04 3.92 -2.12
CA ASP A 151 18.08 4.18 -3.56
C ASP A 151 16.68 4.09 -4.19
N GLY A 152 15.89 3.08 -3.78
CA GLY A 152 14.51 2.93 -4.23
C GLY A 152 13.54 4.01 -3.75
N VAL A 153 13.87 4.74 -2.69
CA VAL A 153 13.09 5.89 -2.22
C VAL A 153 13.33 7.10 -3.12
N THR A 154 14.56 7.31 -3.57
CA THR A 154 14.91 8.41 -4.50
C THR A 154 14.14 8.29 -5.82
N ASP A 155 14.11 7.09 -6.43
CA ASP A 155 13.38 6.86 -7.68
C ASP A 155 11.86 7.04 -7.50
N LEU A 156 11.34 6.57 -6.35
CA LEU A 156 9.93 6.79 -6.00
C LEU A 156 9.64 8.28 -5.79
N ALA A 157 10.56 9.03 -5.19
CA ALA A 157 10.45 10.47 -4.98
C ALA A 157 10.26 11.23 -6.30
N ALA A 158 11.10 10.92 -7.30
CA ALA A 158 10.97 11.50 -8.64
C ALA A 158 9.61 11.15 -9.27
N THR A 159 9.13 9.92 -9.08
CA THR A 159 7.80 9.50 -9.55
C THR A 159 6.69 10.27 -8.84
N ILE A 160 6.75 10.43 -7.51
CA ILE A 160 5.76 11.20 -6.73
C ILE A 160 5.74 12.66 -7.19
N GLN A 161 6.90 13.26 -7.45
CA GLN A 161 6.98 14.62 -7.94
C GLN A 161 6.30 14.78 -9.31
N ALA A 162 6.54 13.86 -10.24
CA ALA A 162 5.86 13.84 -11.53
C ALA A 162 4.33 13.65 -11.37
N ILE A 163 3.90 12.77 -10.47
CA ILE A 163 2.47 12.59 -10.15
C ILE A 163 1.85 13.89 -9.62
N ARG A 164 2.52 14.59 -8.71
CA ARG A 164 2.05 15.89 -8.19
C ARG A 164 1.95 16.95 -9.28
N GLU A 165 2.89 16.96 -10.21
CA GLU A 165 2.93 17.93 -11.30
C GLU A 165 1.83 17.67 -12.35
N TYR A 166 1.59 16.41 -12.73
CA TYR A 166 0.79 16.09 -13.91
C TYR A 166 -0.58 15.49 -13.62
N THR A 167 -0.76 14.71 -12.53
CA THR A 167 -1.97 13.92 -12.35
C THR A 167 -2.66 14.09 -10.99
N ASN A 168 -1.90 14.32 -9.91
CA ASN A 168 -2.46 14.42 -8.55
C ASN A 168 -1.70 15.44 -7.68
N PRO A 169 -1.97 16.75 -7.83
CA PRO A 169 -1.26 17.78 -7.07
C PRO A 169 -1.49 17.70 -5.55
N ASP A 170 -2.55 17.04 -5.12
CA ASP A 170 -2.93 16.91 -3.71
C ASP A 170 -2.34 15.66 -3.03
N LEU A 171 -1.54 14.84 -3.75
CA LEU A 171 -0.91 13.65 -3.17
C LEU A 171 0.04 14.04 -2.03
N LYS A 172 -0.23 13.52 -0.84
CA LYS A 172 0.59 13.73 0.36
C LYS A 172 1.44 12.50 0.67
N ILE A 173 2.69 12.73 1.10
CA ILE A 173 3.53 11.66 1.64
C ILE A 173 3.30 11.63 3.15
N ALA A 174 2.74 10.54 3.66
CA ALA A 174 2.46 10.37 5.08
C ALA A 174 3.75 10.18 5.91
N GLY A 175 4.76 9.58 5.30
CA GLY A 175 6.06 9.36 5.91
C GLY A 175 6.79 8.13 5.36
N ILE A 176 8.05 7.98 5.78
CA ILE A 176 8.89 6.80 5.54
C ILE A 176 8.74 5.86 6.74
N LEU A 177 8.32 4.61 6.50
CA LEU A 177 8.21 3.57 7.51
C LEU A 177 9.40 2.61 7.43
N LEU A 178 10.27 2.64 8.44
CA LEU A 178 11.38 1.70 8.53
C LEU A 178 10.87 0.30 8.89
N THR A 179 11.19 -0.68 8.04
CA THR A 179 10.81 -2.08 8.21
C THR A 179 12.02 -2.96 8.39
N ARG A 180 11.85 -4.12 9.03
CA ARG A 180 12.95 -5.01 9.45
C ARG A 180 14.04 -4.28 10.23
N TYR A 181 13.64 -3.28 10.96
CA TYR A 181 14.53 -2.38 11.67
C TYR A 181 14.92 -2.95 13.04
N ASN A 182 16.20 -2.83 13.37
CA ASN A 182 16.74 -3.17 14.69
C ASN A 182 17.56 -1.99 15.26
N PRO A 183 17.03 -1.19 16.19
CA PRO A 183 17.67 0.03 16.68
C PRO A 183 18.99 -0.23 17.42
N ARG A 184 19.33 -1.50 17.70
CA ARG A 184 20.56 -1.86 18.44
C ARG A 184 21.79 -2.00 17.53
N THR A 185 21.63 -2.00 16.21
CA THR A 185 22.74 -2.15 15.28
C THR A 185 23.25 -0.79 14.79
N SER A 186 24.54 -0.67 14.57
CA SER A 186 25.15 0.58 14.05
C SER A 186 24.64 0.90 12.65
N ILE A 187 24.44 -0.11 11.80
CA ILE A 187 23.92 0.07 10.44
C ILE A 187 22.52 0.65 10.44
N SER A 188 21.65 0.20 11.36
CA SER A 188 20.28 0.74 11.45
C SER A 188 20.26 2.22 11.86
N LYS A 189 21.23 2.68 12.65
CA LYS A 189 21.33 4.11 12.99
C LYS A 189 21.71 4.95 11.79
N ILE A 190 22.70 4.51 11.01
CA ILE A 190 23.10 5.18 9.77
C ILE A 190 21.91 5.28 8.81
N ILE A 191 21.20 4.17 8.60
CA ILE A 191 20.04 4.13 7.70
C ILE A 191 18.90 5.04 8.22
N HIS A 192 18.74 5.17 9.54
CA HIS A 192 17.75 6.09 10.10
C HIS A 192 18.12 7.55 9.79
N GLU A 193 19.39 7.94 9.99
CA GLU A 193 19.89 9.27 9.68
C GLU A 193 19.74 9.59 8.19
N ASP A 194 20.07 8.64 7.30
CA ASP A 194 19.87 8.77 5.85
C ASP A 194 18.37 8.89 5.49
N ALA A 195 17.50 8.13 6.16
CA ALA A 195 16.06 8.23 5.95
C ALA A 195 15.49 9.57 6.42
N GLU A 196 16.01 10.14 7.51
CA GLU A 196 15.64 11.49 7.99
C GLU A 196 16.06 12.58 6.98
N ALA A 197 17.28 12.48 6.44
CA ALA A 197 17.75 13.40 5.40
C ALA A 197 16.83 13.36 4.18
N MET A 198 16.49 12.16 3.71
CA MET A 198 15.60 11.96 2.58
C MET A 198 14.16 12.43 2.87
N ALA A 199 13.65 12.19 4.08
CA ALA A 199 12.35 12.68 4.48
C ALA A 199 12.27 14.21 4.46
N ALA A 200 13.35 14.89 4.86
CA ALA A 200 13.47 16.35 4.77
C ALA A 200 13.44 16.84 3.31
N GLU A 201 14.12 16.17 2.38
CA GLU A 201 14.08 16.49 0.94
C GLU A 201 12.69 16.29 0.33
N LEU A 202 11.91 15.34 0.85
CA LEU A 202 10.55 15.02 0.40
C LEU A 202 9.45 15.83 1.10
N ASP A 203 9.82 16.75 1.98
CA ASP A 203 8.88 17.50 2.84
C ASP A 203 7.93 16.56 3.60
N THR A 204 8.53 15.57 4.26
CA THR A 204 7.81 14.56 5.06
C THR A 204 8.59 14.16 6.30
N LYS A 205 8.19 13.08 6.95
CA LYS A 205 8.83 12.56 8.18
C LYS A 205 9.24 11.10 8.04
N VAL A 206 10.18 10.67 8.86
CA VAL A 206 10.31 9.25 9.22
C VAL A 206 9.34 8.99 10.38
N PHE A 207 8.52 7.93 10.30
CA PHE A 207 7.66 7.56 11.41
C PHE A 207 8.49 7.21 12.66
N ARG A 208 8.04 7.61 13.84
CA ARG A 208 8.62 7.19 15.12
C ARG A 208 8.48 5.69 15.33
N ALA A 209 7.35 5.16 14.85
CA ALA A 209 7.12 3.73 14.78
C ALA A 209 8.01 3.08 13.72
N TRP A 210 8.49 1.90 14.01
CA TRP A 210 9.24 1.04 13.07
C TRP A 210 8.80 -0.41 13.22
N ILE A 211 8.92 -1.16 12.15
CA ILE A 211 8.51 -2.58 12.13
C ILE A 211 9.75 -3.45 12.28
N ARG A 212 9.80 -4.25 13.35
CA ARG A 212 10.87 -5.22 13.57
C ARG A 212 10.87 -6.35 12.58
N GLU A 213 12.04 -6.96 12.36
CA GLU A 213 12.07 -8.27 11.71
C GLU A 213 11.47 -9.32 12.66
N ALA A 214 10.51 -10.10 12.15
CA ALA A 214 9.85 -11.13 12.94
C ALA A 214 9.42 -12.31 12.05
N THR A 215 9.77 -13.53 12.48
CA THR A 215 9.36 -14.78 11.80
C THR A 215 7.87 -14.96 11.77
N VAL A 216 7.16 -14.47 12.77
CA VAL A 216 5.71 -14.56 12.88
C VAL A 216 4.96 -13.89 11.70
N ILE A 217 5.56 -12.90 11.03
CA ILE A 217 5.00 -12.33 9.79
C ILE A 217 5.02 -13.38 8.68
N LYS A 218 6.14 -14.09 8.52
CA LYS A 218 6.28 -15.15 7.50
C LYS A 218 5.35 -16.31 7.79
N GLU A 219 5.15 -16.66 9.05
CA GLU A 219 4.22 -17.70 9.50
C GLU A 219 2.76 -17.28 9.17
N ALA A 220 2.35 -16.07 9.53
CA ALA A 220 1.03 -15.53 9.20
C ALA A 220 0.77 -15.54 7.68
N GLN A 221 1.76 -15.11 6.88
CA GLN A 221 1.69 -15.16 5.41
C GLN A 221 1.54 -16.58 4.88
N ALA A 222 2.29 -17.55 5.43
CA ALA A 222 2.23 -18.96 5.02
C ALA A 222 0.84 -19.57 5.23
N VAL A 223 0.14 -19.17 6.29
CA VAL A 223 -1.23 -19.63 6.59
C VAL A 223 -2.31 -18.68 6.09
N LYS A 224 -1.94 -17.64 5.31
CA LYS A 224 -2.87 -16.65 4.73
C LYS A 224 -3.76 -16.01 5.79
N GLN A 225 -3.14 -15.44 6.81
CA GLN A 225 -3.82 -14.72 7.89
C GLN A 225 -3.20 -13.34 8.11
N LEU A 226 -4.04 -12.40 8.53
CA LEU A 226 -3.60 -11.09 8.98
C LEU A 226 -2.80 -11.24 10.28
N ILE A 227 -1.78 -10.40 10.48
CA ILE A 227 -0.92 -10.44 11.68
C ILE A 227 -1.72 -10.27 12.97
N PHE A 228 -2.77 -9.44 12.95
CA PHE A 228 -3.62 -9.21 14.11
C PHE A 228 -4.52 -10.41 14.45
N ALA A 229 -4.88 -11.23 13.45
CA ALA A 229 -5.62 -12.47 13.66
C ALA A 229 -4.70 -13.63 14.07
N TYR A 230 -3.52 -13.76 13.41
CA TYR A 230 -2.59 -14.86 13.66
C TYR A 230 -1.87 -14.73 15.01
N ALA A 231 -1.36 -13.53 15.32
CA ALA A 231 -0.55 -13.30 16.50
C ALA A 231 -0.81 -11.91 17.12
N PRO A 232 -2.02 -11.67 17.65
CA PRO A 232 -2.47 -10.35 18.13
C PRO A 232 -1.62 -9.75 19.24
N SER A 233 -0.98 -10.60 20.07
CA SER A 233 -0.13 -10.19 21.18
C SER A 233 1.37 -10.21 20.84
N SER A 234 1.74 -10.41 19.57
CA SER A 234 3.13 -10.38 19.16
C SER A 234 3.69 -8.96 19.16
N LYS A 235 5.00 -8.84 19.42
CA LYS A 235 5.66 -7.52 19.41
C LYS A 235 5.51 -6.80 18.07
N VAL A 236 5.49 -7.51 16.95
CA VAL A 236 5.31 -6.92 15.62
C VAL A 236 3.87 -6.47 15.37
N ALA A 237 2.88 -7.11 15.97
CA ALA A 237 1.50 -6.61 15.94
C ALA A 237 1.38 -5.28 16.69
N TYR A 238 2.07 -5.13 17.83
CA TYR A 238 2.17 -3.85 18.54
C TYR A 238 2.91 -2.78 17.71
N ASP A 239 4.00 -3.14 17.02
CA ASP A 239 4.70 -2.20 16.12
C ASP A 239 3.75 -1.64 15.05
N TYR A 240 2.95 -2.51 14.41
CA TYR A 240 1.96 -2.07 13.41
C TYR A 240 0.84 -1.22 14.02
N ARG A 241 0.32 -1.56 15.21
CA ARG A 241 -0.71 -0.74 15.88
C ARG A 241 -0.18 0.66 16.17
N PHE A 242 1.02 0.76 16.72
CA PHE A 242 1.65 2.05 17.00
C PHE A 242 1.91 2.87 15.73
N PHE A 243 2.37 2.21 14.66
CA PHE A 243 2.52 2.86 13.36
C PHE A 243 1.19 3.41 12.83
N ILE A 244 0.12 2.60 12.89
CA ILE A 244 -1.19 3.00 12.35
C ILE A 244 -1.80 4.14 13.18
N GLU A 245 -1.64 4.14 14.50
CA GLU A 245 -2.02 5.27 15.35
C GLU A 245 -1.31 6.56 14.92
N GLU A 246 0.02 6.53 14.75
CA GLU A 246 0.79 7.68 14.29
C GLU A 246 0.41 8.13 12.86
N LEU A 247 0.12 7.18 11.96
CA LEU A 247 -0.36 7.45 10.60
C LEU A 247 -1.70 8.19 10.63
N MET A 248 -2.65 7.69 11.42
CA MET A 248 -4.01 8.25 11.49
C MET A 248 -4.04 9.60 12.20
N GLU A 249 -3.18 9.83 13.20
CA GLU A 249 -2.98 11.17 13.79
C GLU A 249 -2.55 12.19 12.71
N GLY A 250 -1.63 11.82 11.82
CA GLY A 250 -1.17 12.68 10.74
C GLY A 250 -2.17 12.90 9.61
N ILE A 251 -3.11 11.96 9.40
CA ILE A 251 -4.15 12.08 8.36
C ILE A 251 -5.32 12.93 8.83
N ASN A 252 -5.68 12.86 10.11
CA ASN A 252 -6.85 13.51 10.69
C ASN A 252 -6.57 14.88 11.32
N GLY A 253 -5.30 15.24 11.51
CA GLY A 253 -4.83 16.53 12.05
C GLY A 253 -4.52 17.51 10.95
#